data_c224386844bc37c17a85c126d10e3d27
#
_entry.id   c224386844bc37c17a85c126d10e3d27
#
_cell.length_a   1.000
_cell.length_b   1.000
_cell.length_c   1.000
_cell.angle_alpha   90.00
_cell.angle_beta   90.00
_cell.angle_gamma   90.00
#
_symmetry.space_group_name_H-M   'P 1'
#
loop_
_entity.id
_entity.type
_entity.pdbx_description
1 polymer ?
#
loop_
_entity_poly.entity_id
_entity_poly.type
_entity_poly.pdbx_seq_one_letter_code
_entity_poly.pdbx_strand_id
1 'polypeptide(L)'
;MKQSNVRILSAGLVAVLAVLVLAFHALAAGNATDGRLFGRAAMPAQQDAAPQAEDDALAATNCRYGVGYVPDLPASLAWIPTLDAGWYITFGVYGGSGVRSASFAPVIRVRQEILPGGARTNNFSVIPPLSYNYIDDQGVEREGLGTLISRNRGHYWLVGNEVDVNNFVQDNTMPQVYARAYHDIYHYIKRVDPTAKVAIAGLSMMTPGRRQYLDFVWNEYRAVYGQDMPVDIWNMHLYILEERNPGGPNNEYGDGKIALGTDPALAKLSAQGNASLCPAPGAPDTDANDPRLDVYCRSEHDSVRIFMEQVKGMREWMKAHGQQNKPLIISEFGLLYAYVRDDNGQYYVQDEHGQPFAPARATEYLRDTIAYLENAKDVNLGYPADSNRLVQQWLWYSIVTDPESSGGSSNLINWDTFQTAAPGDPAALTMMGQAFQQAANASANWSNLVGGVAQNVVTLARQGGKGSALLTASFRNSGTMSVIAPVTVTFYADQALTQVIGSAVYDPNTRGAVTGCSWGARNGEHVSVMWSNLPVGTHNYWAKIDPANTIGETSDTDNVTTMGTVTVRPYGTYVPLTSRQ
;
A
#
# COMPACT_ATOMS: atom_id res chain seq x y z
N MET A 1 21.17 -17.48 52.18
CA MET A 1 20.27 -16.32 52.01
C MET A 1 20.79 -15.51 50.83
N LYS A 2 20.31 -15.76 49.63
CA LYS A 2 20.38 -14.93 48.42
C LYS A 2 20.00 -15.82 47.20
N GLN A 3 18.74 -16.19 47.12
CA GLN A 3 18.20 -16.91 45.96
C GLN A 3 16.70 -16.54 45.75
N SER A 4 16.33 -15.29 45.81
CA SER A 4 14.93 -14.89 45.61
C SER A 4 14.71 -13.74 44.63
N ASN A 5 15.76 -13.17 44.03
CA ASN A 5 15.58 -11.96 43.21
C ASN A 5 15.70 -12.15 41.67
N VAL A 6 16.00 -13.39 41.21
CA VAL A 6 16.17 -13.65 39.77
C VAL A 6 14.86 -14.07 39.06
N ARG A 7 13.84 -14.48 39.83
CA ARG A 7 12.55 -14.93 39.24
C ARG A 7 11.53 -13.79 38.97
N ILE A 8 11.80 -12.60 39.44
CA ILE A 8 10.86 -11.46 39.26
C ILE A 8 11.19 -10.67 37.98
N LEU A 9 12.45 -10.69 37.52
CA LEU A 9 12.86 -9.97 36.31
C LEU A 9 12.45 -10.63 35.00
N SER A 10 12.33 -11.96 34.97
CA SER A 10 11.86 -12.66 33.75
C SER A 10 10.33 -12.55 33.52
N ALA A 11 9.57 -12.37 34.59
CA ALA A 11 8.12 -12.15 34.50
C ALA A 11 7.79 -10.69 34.12
N GLY A 12 8.66 -9.73 34.44
CA GLY A 12 8.49 -8.32 34.09
C GLY A 12 8.70 -8.03 32.60
N LEU A 13 9.66 -8.70 31.96
CA LEU A 13 10.00 -8.45 30.56
C LEU A 13 8.94 -8.99 29.59
N VAL A 14 8.28 -10.07 29.99
CA VAL A 14 7.15 -10.66 29.26
C VAL A 14 5.89 -9.81 29.42
N ALA A 15 5.72 -9.17 30.58
CA ALA A 15 4.61 -8.25 30.83
C ALA A 15 4.74 -6.93 30.03
N VAL A 16 5.95 -6.46 29.70
CA VAL A 16 6.15 -5.20 28.99
C VAL A 16 5.84 -5.32 27.49
N LEU A 17 6.11 -6.44 26.82
CA LEU A 17 5.59 -6.67 25.46
C LEU A 17 4.05 -6.86 25.43
N ALA A 18 3.48 -7.41 26.50
CA ALA A 18 2.03 -7.47 26.69
C ALA A 18 1.45 -6.10 27.11
N VAL A 19 2.19 -5.29 27.84
CA VAL A 19 1.77 -3.96 28.31
C VAL A 19 1.90 -2.91 27.23
N LEU A 20 2.87 -3.00 26.31
CA LEU A 20 2.91 -2.12 25.11
C LEU A 20 1.77 -2.42 24.12
N VAL A 21 1.27 -3.65 24.11
CA VAL A 21 -0.02 -4.00 23.50
C VAL A 21 -1.21 -3.61 24.41
N LEU A 22 -1.02 -3.51 25.72
CA LEU A 22 -2.05 -3.21 26.74
C LEU A 22 -2.09 -1.72 27.17
N ALA A 23 -1.08 -0.92 26.93
CA ALA A 23 -1.16 0.53 27.20
C ALA A 23 -2.19 1.22 26.29
N PHE A 24 -2.47 0.65 25.11
CA PHE A 24 -3.68 1.01 24.34
C PHE A 24 -4.99 0.54 24.99
N HIS A 25 -4.96 -0.28 26.05
CA HIS A 25 -6.15 -0.81 26.75
C HIS A 25 -6.47 -0.08 28.06
N ALA A 26 -5.54 0.64 28.65
CA ALA A 26 -5.74 1.25 29.98
C ALA A 26 -6.52 2.57 29.95
N LEU A 27 -6.70 3.20 28.79
CA LEU A 27 -7.59 4.35 28.62
C LEU A 27 -9.05 3.98 28.33
N ALA A 28 -9.36 2.69 28.14
CA ALA A 28 -10.71 2.20 27.85
C ALA A 28 -11.40 1.51 29.03
N ALA A 29 -10.77 1.37 30.20
CA ALA A 29 -11.30 0.66 31.38
C ALA A 29 -11.83 1.62 32.44
N GLY A 30 -12.70 2.53 32.05
CA GLY A 30 -13.53 3.32 32.96
C GLY A 30 -15.00 2.95 32.80
N ASN A 31 -15.53 2.16 33.81
CA ASN A 31 -16.92 1.82 34.00
C ASN A 31 -17.60 0.92 32.96
N ALA A 32 -17.50 -0.38 33.18
CA ALA A 32 -18.31 -1.39 32.53
C ALA A 32 -19.38 -1.91 33.51
N THR A 33 -20.60 -1.38 33.41
CA THR A 33 -21.82 -2.06 33.75
C THR A 33 -22.85 -1.73 32.67
N ASP A 34 -22.72 -2.34 31.53
CA ASP A 34 -23.82 -2.76 30.66
C ASP A 34 -23.25 -3.55 29.46
N GLY A 35 -23.91 -4.65 29.11
CA GLY A 35 -23.42 -5.69 28.21
C GLY A 35 -23.30 -5.31 26.73
N ARG A 36 -22.36 -4.40 26.38
CA ARG A 36 -21.97 -4.07 25.02
C ARG A 36 -20.44 -3.99 24.89
N LEU A 37 -19.80 -5.15 24.82
CA LEU A 37 -18.37 -5.26 24.57
C LEU A 37 -18.08 -5.26 23.06
N PHE A 38 -18.10 -4.09 22.44
CA PHE A 38 -17.29 -3.79 21.28
C PHE A 38 -16.53 -2.49 21.59
N GLY A 39 -15.30 -2.67 22.10
CA GLY A 39 -14.35 -1.57 22.24
C GLY A 39 -14.07 -0.99 20.84
N ARG A 40 -14.68 0.14 20.53
CA ARG A 40 -14.32 0.98 19.40
C ARG A 40 -12.87 1.43 19.58
N ALA A 41 -11.99 1.07 18.63
CA ALA A 41 -11.00 2.05 18.23
C ALA A 41 -11.82 3.19 17.61
N ALA A 42 -11.97 4.29 18.34
CA ALA A 42 -12.58 5.49 17.80
C ALA A 42 -11.76 5.84 16.54
N MET A 43 -12.39 5.75 15.38
CA MET A 43 -11.85 6.48 14.23
C MET A 43 -11.77 7.94 14.69
N PRO A 44 -10.64 8.62 14.54
CA PRO A 44 -10.58 10.04 14.84
C PRO A 44 -11.75 10.68 14.11
N ALA A 45 -12.54 11.45 14.84
CA ALA A 45 -13.58 12.28 14.25
C ALA A 45 -12.92 13.00 13.08
N GLN A 46 -13.58 13.00 11.94
CA GLN A 46 -13.14 13.78 10.78
C GLN A 46 -12.88 15.20 11.31
N GLN A 47 -11.62 15.53 11.55
CA GLN A 47 -11.26 16.89 11.91
C GLN A 47 -11.61 17.74 10.70
N ASP A 48 -12.53 18.64 10.88
CA ASP A 48 -12.74 19.74 9.95
C ASP A 48 -11.38 20.34 9.65
N ALA A 49 -11.08 20.44 8.36
CA ALA A 49 -9.92 20.98 7.71
C ALA A 49 -8.77 21.37 8.66
N ALA A 50 -7.73 20.53 8.71
CA ALA A 50 -6.44 21.00 9.17
C ALA A 50 -6.11 22.31 8.45
N PRO A 51 -5.41 23.28 9.10
CA PRO A 51 -5.01 24.50 8.43
C PRO A 51 -4.38 24.12 7.10
N GLN A 52 -4.82 24.76 6.01
CA GLN A 52 -4.26 24.55 4.67
C GLN A 52 -2.75 24.73 4.83
N ALA A 53 -2.01 23.63 4.68
CA ALA A 53 -0.59 23.72 4.45
C ALA A 53 -0.40 24.65 3.28
N GLU A 54 0.45 25.67 3.41
CA GLU A 54 0.89 26.50 2.28
C GLU A 54 1.25 25.53 1.16
N ASP A 55 0.79 25.81 -0.05
CA ASP A 55 0.97 24.92 -1.22
C ASP A 55 2.45 24.54 -1.34
N ASP A 56 2.79 23.34 -0.88
CA ASP A 56 4.14 22.81 -0.99
C ASP A 56 4.56 22.82 -2.45
N ALA A 57 5.75 23.32 -2.72
CA ALA A 57 6.31 23.33 -4.07
C ALA A 57 6.32 21.88 -4.59
N LEU A 58 5.68 21.68 -5.74
CA LEU A 58 5.57 20.38 -6.35
C LEU A 58 6.97 19.86 -6.70
N ALA A 59 7.39 18.72 -6.11
CA ALA A 59 8.67 18.09 -6.36
C ALA A 59 8.51 16.83 -7.21
N ALA A 60 9.48 16.58 -8.10
CA ALA A 60 9.55 15.31 -8.81
C ALA A 60 10.04 14.21 -7.85
N THR A 61 9.32 13.10 -7.76
CA THR A 61 9.58 12.02 -6.81
C THR A 61 9.68 10.66 -7.50
N ASN A 62 10.44 9.74 -6.91
CA ASN A 62 10.58 8.38 -7.40
C ASN A 62 9.44 7.50 -6.85
N CYS A 63 8.59 7.03 -7.75
CA CYS A 63 7.40 6.24 -7.41
C CYS A 63 7.69 4.85 -6.83
N ARG A 64 8.93 4.35 -6.85
CA ARG A 64 9.30 3.08 -6.20
C ARG A 64 9.36 3.21 -4.69
N TYR A 65 9.73 4.39 -4.21
CA TYR A 65 9.98 4.69 -2.80
C TYR A 65 8.72 5.17 -2.11
N GLY A 66 8.27 4.44 -1.12
CA GLY A 66 7.11 4.78 -0.32
C GLY A 66 7.41 4.92 1.16
N VAL A 67 6.50 5.56 1.87
CA VAL A 67 6.57 5.72 3.33
C VAL A 67 5.21 5.45 3.98
N GLY A 68 5.24 4.78 5.15
CA GLY A 68 4.07 4.52 5.96
C GLY A 68 3.83 5.64 6.98
N TYR A 69 2.59 6.05 7.09
CA TYR A 69 2.13 7.00 8.10
C TYR A 69 1.60 6.25 9.33
N VAL A 70 1.88 6.76 10.52
CA VAL A 70 1.28 6.23 11.75
C VAL A 70 -0.05 6.96 12.02
N PRO A 71 -1.19 6.25 12.16
CA PRO A 71 -2.53 6.86 12.20
C PRO A 71 -2.73 7.94 13.27
N ASP A 72 -2.00 7.87 14.37
CA ASP A 72 -2.12 8.82 15.47
C ASP A 72 -1.31 10.10 15.27
N LEU A 73 -0.53 10.20 14.19
CA LEU A 73 0.37 11.32 13.90
C LEU A 73 0.09 11.96 12.52
N PRO A 74 -1.09 12.55 12.29
CA PRO A 74 -1.48 13.11 10.99
C PRO A 74 -0.51 14.20 10.47
N ALA A 75 0.14 14.93 11.37
CA ALA A 75 1.15 15.92 10.99
C ALA A 75 2.36 15.33 10.27
N SER A 76 2.61 14.02 10.41
CA SER A 76 3.75 13.36 9.73
C SER A 76 3.61 13.34 8.20
N LEU A 77 2.39 13.43 7.66
CA LEU A 77 2.16 13.49 6.21
C LEU A 77 2.82 14.69 5.55
N ALA A 78 2.94 15.80 6.25
CA ALA A 78 3.60 17.01 5.74
C ALA A 78 5.12 16.81 5.48
N TRP A 79 5.71 15.74 6.03
CA TRP A 79 7.13 15.40 5.86
C TRP A 79 7.41 14.51 4.64
N ILE A 80 6.38 14.02 3.95
CA ILE A 80 6.54 13.17 2.76
C ILE A 80 7.37 13.85 1.66
N PRO A 81 7.13 15.13 1.32
CA PRO A 81 7.98 15.84 0.36
C PRO A 81 9.44 15.95 0.79
N THR A 82 9.72 16.14 2.08
CA THR A 82 11.09 16.20 2.61
C THR A 82 11.86 14.89 2.42
N LEU A 83 11.15 13.77 2.36
CA LEU A 83 11.72 12.43 2.16
C LEU A 83 11.85 12.06 0.67
N ASP A 84 11.38 12.89 -0.25
CA ASP A 84 11.30 12.60 -1.70
C ASP A 84 10.57 11.27 -2.00
N ALA A 85 9.63 10.88 -1.11
CA ALA A 85 8.84 9.67 -1.30
C ALA A 85 7.79 9.87 -2.39
N GLY A 86 7.67 8.88 -3.29
CA GLY A 86 6.75 8.94 -4.42
C GLY A 86 5.38 8.33 -4.16
N TRP A 87 5.20 7.60 -3.05
CA TRP A 87 3.91 7.07 -2.63
C TRP A 87 3.82 6.85 -1.11
N TYR A 88 2.60 6.71 -0.61
CA TYR A 88 2.38 6.50 0.82
C TYR A 88 1.05 5.79 1.10
N ILE A 89 0.94 5.24 2.31
CA ILE A 89 -0.29 4.67 2.89
C ILE A 89 -0.59 5.32 4.24
N THR A 90 -1.87 5.24 4.64
CA THR A 90 -2.35 5.70 5.96
C THR A 90 -3.04 4.59 6.74
N PHE A 91 -2.89 3.34 6.30
CA PHE A 91 -3.62 2.17 6.82
C PHE A 91 -5.15 2.30 6.80
N GLY A 92 -5.66 3.21 5.99
CA GLY A 92 -7.07 3.49 5.75
C GLY A 92 -7.30 4.04 4.34
N VAL A 93 -8.52 4.54 4.11
CA VAL A 93 -8.94 5.02 2.78
C VAL A 93 -8.83 6.53 2.60
N TYR A 94 -8.38 7.26 3.61
CA TYR A 94 -8.22 8.71 3.58
C TYR A 94 -6.75 9.08 3.61
N GLY A 95 -6.28 9.74 2.57
CA GLY A 95 -4.86 10.07 2.37
C GLY A 95 -4.41 11.38 3.01
N GLY A 96 -5.30 12.07 3.73
CA GLY A 96 -5.02 13.44 4.18
C GLY A 96 -5.03 14.46 3.03
N SER A 97 -4.94 15.73 3.39
CA SER A 97 -4.82 16.84 2.43
C SER A 97 -3.39 17.35 2.35
N GLY A 98 -2.97 17.84 1.18
CA GLY A 98 -1.71 18.57 1.03
C GLY A 98 -0.54 17.78 0.42
N VAL A 99 -0.57 16.46 0.34
CA VAL A 99 0.49 15.70 -0.32
C VAL A 99 0.24 15.63 -1.83
N ARG A 100 0.96 16.43 -2.61
CA ARG A 100 0.77 16.58 -4.07
C ARG A 100 1.84 15.89 -4.90
N SER A 101 3.02 15.67 -4.33
CA SER A 101 4.18 15.06 -5.00
C SER A 101 4.19 13.53 -4.94
N ALA A 102 3.39 12.92 -4.05
CA ALA A 102 3.32 11.47 -3.84
C ALA A 102 1.92 10.90 -4.09
N SER A 103 1.87 9.66 -4.55
CA SER A 103 0.61 8.92 -4.76
C SER A 103 0.12 8.29 -3.47
N PHE A 104 -1.13 8.56 -3.12
CA PHE A 104 -1.79 7.85 -2.02
C PHE A 104 -2.29 6.48 -2.47
N ALA A 105 -2.00 5.43 -1.68
CA ALA A 105 -2.54 4.10 -1.86
C ALA A 105 -3.52 3.76 -0.72
N PRO A 106 -4.84 3.79 -0.99
CA PRO A 106 -5.86 3.49 0.01
C PRO A 106 -5.81 2.03 0.46
N VAL A 107 -5.99 1.81 1.78
CA VAL A 107 -6.13 0.48 2.39
C VAL A 107 -7.57 0.29 2.86
N ILE A 108 -8.28 -0.64 2.25
CA ILE A 108 -9.64 -1.04 2.64
C ILE A 108 -9.51 -2.08 3.74
N ARG A 109 -10.03 -1.81 4.93
CA ARG A 109 -9.95 -2.76 6.03
C ARG A 109 -11.04 -3.84 5.90
N VAL A 110 -10.66 -5.08 6.20
CA VAL A 110 -11.53 -6.27 6.16
C VAL A 110 -11.45 -6.97 7.49
N ARG A 111 -12.57 -7.10 8.20
CA ARG A 111 -12.58 -7.71 9.53
C ARG A 111 -13.59 -8.85 9.60
N GLN A 112 -13.14 -10.02 10.01
CA GLN A 112 -14.04 -11.13 10.32
C GLN A 112 -14.80 -10.86 11.61
N GLU A 113 -16.07 -11.25 11.65
CA GLU A 113 -16.86 -11.20 12.87
C GLU A 113 -16.39 -12.27 13.85
N ILE A 114 -16.08 -11.82 15.07
CA ILE A 114 -15.71 -12.67 16.20
C ILE A 114 -16.73 -12.44 17.30
N LEU A 115 -17.44 -13.49 17.68
CA LEU A 115 -18.48 -13.43 18.73
C LEU A 115 -17.85 -13.28 20.12
N PRO A 116 -18.62 -12.78 21.10
CA PRO A 116 -18.21 -12.87 22.50
C PRO A 116 -17.85 -14.32 22.87
N GLY A 117 -16.64 -14.53 23.41
CA GLY A 117 -16.11 -15.86 23.67
C GLY A 117 -15.13 -16.38 22.60
N GLY A 118 -14.83 -15.57 21.57
CA GLY A 118 -13.76 -15.84 20.62
C GLY A 118 -14.14 -16.71 19.41
N ALA A 119 -15.39 -17.17 19.33
CA ALA A 119 -15.85 -17.96 18.18
C ALA A 119 -15.92 -17.10 16.92
N ARG A 120 -15.31 -17.56 15.82
CA ARG A 120 -15.30 -16.87 14.52
C ARG A 120 -16.50 -17.31 13.68
N THR A 121 -17.16 -16.35 13.04
CA THR A 121 -18.24 -16.63 12.08
C THR A 121 -17.72 -16.56 10.64
N ASN A 122 -18.58 -16.83 9.66
CA ASN A 122 -18.27 -16.60 8.25
C ASN A 122 -18.59 -15.17 7.77
N ASN A 123 -19.07 -14.32 8.65
CA ASN A 123 -19.38 -12.94 8.32
C ASN A 123 -18.12 -12.06 8.40
N PHE A 124 -18.13 -11.00 7.63
CA PHE A 124 -17.08 -9.98 7.65
C PHE A 124 -17.67 -8.58 7.47
N SER A 125 -16.92 -7.59 7.86
CA SER A 125 -17.18 -6.18 7.59
C SER A 125 -16.11 -5.58 6.70
N VAL A 126 -16.50 -4.62 5.88
CA VAL A 126 -15.61 -3.82 5.01
C VAL A 126 -15.69 -2.37 5.48
N ILE A 127 -14.56 -1.73 5.64
CA ILE A 127 -14.46 -0.37 6.16
C ILE A 127 -13.70 0.50 5.16
N PRO A 128 -14.37 1.49 4.55
CA PRO A 128 -15.81 1.80 4.64
C PRO A 128 -16.68 0.79 3.87
N PRO A 129 -18.00 0.74 4.14
CA PRO A 129 -18.91 -0.21 3.50
C PRO A 129 -18.95 -0.11 1.97
N LEU A 130 -19.38 -1.21 1.33
CA LEU A 130 -19.58 -1.33 -0.13
C LEU A 130 -20.85 -0.58 -0.58
N SER A 131 -20.89 0.71 -0.35
CA SER A 131 -21.99 1.63 -0.69
C SER A 131 -21.40 2.96 -1.17
N TYR A 132 -22.23 3.85 -1.71
CA TYR A 132 -21.78 5.22 -1.99
C TYR A 132 -21.72 6.05 -0.71
N ASN A 133 -22.80 6.01 0.10
CA ASN A 133 -22.85 6.64 1.42
C ASN A 133 -23.41 5.65 2.43
N TYR A 134 -23.16 5.88 3.69
CA TYR A 134 -23.75 5.11 4.80
C TYR A 134 -23.98 6.00 6.02
N ILE A 135 -24.87 5.57 6.90
CA ILE A 135 -25.07 6.21 8.20
C ILE A 135 -24.22 5.46 9.23
N ASP A 136 -23.36 6.18 9.92
CA ASP A 136 -22.54 5.61 10.99
C ASP A 136 -23.39 5.37 12.27
N ASP A 137 -22.77 4.75 13.29
CA ASP A 137 -23.48 4.44 14.54
C ASP A 137 -23.86 5.68 15.35
N GLN A 138 -23.37 6.87 14.97
CA GLN A 138 -23.73 8.16 15.56
C GLN A 138 -24.88 8.83 14.79
N GLY A 139 -25.39 8.19 13.74
CA GLY A 139 -26.44 8.72 12.88
C GLY A 139 -25.92 9.75 11.86
N VAL A 140 -24.61 9.84 11.63
CA VAL A 140 -23.99 10.77 10.69
C VAL A 140 -23.80 10.10 9.34
N GLU A 141 -24.18 10.80 8.26
CA GLU A 141 -23.89 10.34 6.90
C GLU A 141 -22.41 10.44 6.60
N ARG A 142 -21.84 9.33 6.10
CA ARG A 142 -20.43 9.18 5.73
C ARG A 142 -20.30 8.69 4.29
N GLU A 143 -19.16 9.00 3.69
CA GLU A 143 -18.81 8.46 2.37
C GLU A 143 -18.50 6.97 2.46
N GLY A 144 -19.17 6.18 1.65
CA GLY A 144 -18.86 4.77 1.45
C GLY A 144 -17.79 4.58 0.37
N LEU A 145 -17.38 3.33 0.20
CA LEU A 145 -16.30 2.97 -0.74
C LEU A 145 -16.62 3.41 -2.19
N GLY A 146 -17.89 3.37 -2.59
CA GLY A 146 -18.31 3.79 -3.95
C GLY A 146 -18.02 5.24 -4.27
N THR A 147 -18.27 6.16 -3.33
CA THR A 147 -17.94 7.58 -3.47
C THR A 147 -16.43 7.79 -3.58
N LEU A 148 -15.66 7.12 -2.71
CA LEU A 148 -14.21 7.23 -2.69
C LEU A 148 -13.58 6.73 -4.01
N ILE A 149 -14.03 5.58 -4.52
CA ILE A 149 -13.55 5.03 -5.80
C ILE A 149 -13.90 5.98 -6.95
N SER A 150 -15.13 6.49 -6.99
CA SER A 150 -15.58 7.39 -8.05
C SER A 150 -14.75 8.68 -8.13
N ARG A 151 -14.29 9.17 -6.98
CA ARG A 151 -13.43 10.36 -6.87
C ARG A 151 -11.98 10.08 -7.24
N ASN A 152 -11.50 8.86 -6.96
CA ASN A 152 -10.12 8.45 -7.14
C ASN A 152 -9.97 7.42 -8.28
N ARG A 153 -10.51 7.74 -9.44
CA ARG A 153 -10.45 6.84 -10.61
C ARG A 153 -9.04 6.53 -11.02
N GLY A 154 -8.82 5.27 -11.42
CA GLY A 154 -7.52 4.78 -11.86
C GLY A 154 -6.52 4.49 -10.73
N HIS A 155 -6.86 4.75 -9.47
CA HIS A 155 -6.00 4.39 -8.34
C HIS A 155 -5.94 2.87 -8.13
N TYR A 156 -4.90 2.42 -7.41
CA TYR A 156 -4.90 1.07 -6.87
C TYR A 156 -5.37 1.08 -5.40
N TRP A 157 -6.00 -0.03 -5.01
CA TRP A 157 -6.64 -0.21 -3.72
C TRP A 157 -6.09 -1.48 -3.07
N LEU A 158 -5.52 -1.36 -1.88
CA LEU A 158 -5.08 -2.49 -1.08
C LEU A 158 -6.28 -3.03 -0.30
N VAL A 159 -6.56 -4.32 -0.43
CA VAL A 159 -7.72 -4.96 0.21
C VAL A 159 -7.26 -5.76 1.42
N GLY A 160 -7.33 -5.13 2.59
CA GLY A 160 -6.91 -5.67 3.87
C GLY A 160 -5.51 -5.25 4.30
N ASN A 161 -5.26 -5.37 5.60
CA ASN A 161 -3.97 -5.14 6.25
C ASN A 161 -3.71 -6.26 7.25
N GLU A 162 -2.64 -7.05 7.04
CA GLU A 162 -2.24 -8.16 7.90
C GLU A 162 -3.42 -9.06 8.32
N VAL A 163 -4.16 -9.51 7.31
CA VAL A 163 -5.35 -10.36 7.50
C VAL A 163 -5.03 -11.70 8.18
N ASP A 164 -3.78 -12.13 8.07
CA ASP A 164 -3.23 -13.38 8.60
C ASP A 164 -2.88 -13.33 10.10
N VAL A 165 -2.86 -12.14 10.70
CA VAL A 165 -2.43 -11.93 12.09
C VAL A 165 -3.61 -12.00 13.05
N ASN A 166 -3.51 -12.85 14.07
CA ASN A 166 -4.53 -12.96 15.12
C ASN A 166 -4.44 -11.79 16.14
N ASN A 167 -4.75 -10.59 15.67
CA ASN A 167 -4.75 -9.39 16.49
C ASN A 167 -5.88 -8.46 16.01
N PHE A 168 -6.69 -7.94 16.94
CA PHE A 168 -7.82 -7.07 16.59
C PHE A 168 -7.42 -5.66 16.09
N VAL A 169 -6.16 -5.25 16.23
CA VAL A 169 -5.63 -4.04 15.58
C VAL A 169 -5.45 -4.28 14.08
N GLN A 170 -5.14 -5.51 13.71
CA GLN A 170 -5.05 -5.97 12.32
C GLN A 170 -6.43 -6.43 11.79
N ASP A 171 -6.49 -6.89 10.57
CA ASP A 171 -7.77 -7.32 9.98
C ASP A 171 -8.22 -8.70 10.45
N ASN A 172 -7.32 -9.53 10.95
CA ASN A 172 -7.61 -10.71 11.75
C ASN A 172 -8.67 -11.64 11.12
N THR A 173 -8.45 -12.06 9.89
CA THR A 173 -9.44 -12.76 9.07
C THR A 173 -8.94 -14.14 8.62
N MET A 174 -9.73 -15.19 8.86
CA MET A 174 -9.44 -16.53 8.36
C MET A 174 -9.37 -16.57 6.84
N PRO A 175 -8.51 -17.39 6.22
CA PRO A 175 -8.27 -17.37 4.78
C PRO A 175 -9.52 -17.58 3.94
N GLN A 176 -10.44 -18.46 4.39
CA GLN A 176 -11.71 -18.74 3.69
C GLN A 176 -12.64 -17.51 3.69
N VAL A 177 -12.66 -16.76 4.77
CA VAL A 177 -13.47 -15.55 4.88
C VAL A 177 -12.84 -14.41 4.08
N TYR A 178 -11.51 -14.30 4.12
CA TYR A 178 -10.79 -13.30 3.33
C TYR A 178 -10.98 -13.51 1.82
N ALA A 179 -10.94 -14.76 1.33
CA ALA A 179 -11.19 -15.07 -0.08
C ALA A 179 -12.56 -14.53 -0.57
N ARG A 180 -13.60 -14.67 0.25
CA ARG A 180 -14.96 -14.17 -0.06
C ARG A 180 -15.04 -12.65 0.03
N ALA A 181 -14.47 -12.06 1.07
CA ALA A 181 -14.42 -10.61 1.23
C ALA A 181 -13.68 -9.96 0.06
N TYR A 182 -12.54 -10.51 -0.32
CA TYR A 182 -11.78 -10.04 -1.48
C TYR A 182 -12.59 -10.09 -2.77
N HIS A 183 -13.32 -11.19 -3.02
CA HIS A 183 -14.20 -11.31 -4.17
C HIS A 183 -15.21 -10.16 -4.24
N ASP A 184 -15.94 -9.94 -3.16
CA ASP A 184 -16.99 -8.91 -3.12
C ASP A 184 -16.41 -7.51 -3.33
N ILE A 185 -15.29 -7.21 -2.68
CA ILE A 185 -14.60 -5.91 -2.79
C ILE A 185 -14.02 -5.72 -4.20
N TYR A 186 -13.32 -6.73 -4.75
CA TYR A 186 -12.75 -6.67 -6.10
C TYR A 186 -13.82 -6.34 -7.13
N HIS A 187 -14.92 -7.08 -7.14
CA HIS A 187 -16.00 -6.89 -8.10
C HIS A 187 -16.77 -5.58 -7.87
N TYR A 188 -16.85 -5.13 -6.62
CA TYR A 188 -17.41 -3.81 -6.31
C TYR A 188 -16.53 -2.70 -6.89
N ILE A 189 -15.23 -2.73 -6.65
CA ILE A 189 -14.27 -1.75 -7.19
C ILE A 189 -14.35 -1.71 -8.71
N LYS A 190 -14.25 -2.88 -9.37
CA LYS A 190 -14.28 -2.96 -10.84
C LYS A 190 -15.60 -2.53 -11.47
N ARG A 191 -16.72 -2.65 -10.76
CA ARG A 191 -18.02 -2.15 -11.20
C ARG A 191 -18.11 -0.63 -11.14
N VAL A 192 -17.54 0.00 -10.10
CA VAL A 192 -17.54 1.47 -9.92
C VAL A 192 -16.48 2.10 -10.83
N ASP A 193 -15.30 1.50 -10.89
CA ASP A 193 -14.19 1.94 -11.73
C ASP A 193 -13.46 0.74 -12.36
N PRO A 194 -13.77 0.39 -13.61
CA PRO A 194 -13.09 -0.71 -14.32
C PRO A 194 -11.57 -0.48 -14.49
N THR A 195 -11.11 0.78 -14.38
CA THR A 195 -9.70 1.15 -14.55
C THR A 195 -8.89 1.02 -13.27
N ALA A 196 -9.54 1.00 -12.11
CA ALA A 196 -8.87 0.81 -10.82
C ALA A 196 -8.09 -0.52 -10.77
N LYS A 197 -6.98 -0.53 -10.04
CA LYS A 197 -6.19 -1.73 -9.76
C LYS A 197 -6.47 -2.22 -8.34
N VAL A 198 -6.51 -3.53 -8.16
CA VAL A 198 -6.80 -4.13 -6.85
C VAL A 198 -5.62 -4.99 -6.41
N ALA A 199 -5.06 -4.62 -5.26
CA ALA A 199 -4.01 -5.39 -4.60
C ALA A 199 -4.61 -6.25 -3.48
N ILE A 200 -3.97 -7.38 -3.19
CA ILE A 200 -4.29 -8.15 -1.98
C ILE A 200 -3.77 -7.44 -0.72
N ALA A 201 -4.19 -7.92 0.45
CA ALA A 201 -3.58 -7.54 1.73
C ALA A 201 -2.08 -7.85 1.76
N GLY A 202 -1.29 -6.98 2.38
CA GLY A 202 0.05 -7.36 2.82
C GLY A 202 -0.07 -8.34 3.99
N LEU A 203 0.44 -9.57 3.81
CA LEU A 203 0.66 -10.48 4.92
C LEU A 203 1.92 -10.04 5.64
N SER A 204 1.97 -10.19 6.97
CA SER A 204 3.06 -9.64 7.80
C SER A 204 4.46 -10.14 7.44
N MET A 205 4.55 -11.32 6.84
CA MET A 205 5.79 -12.00 6.41
C MET A 205 5.49 -12.97 5.25
N MET A 206 6.56 -13.62 4.70
CA MET A 206 6.42 -14.68 3.70
C MET A 206 7.06 -16.00 4.15
N THR A 207 6.88 -16.34 5.43
CA THR A 207 7.25 -17.65 6.00
C THR A 207 6.45 -18.80 5.38
N PRO A 208 6.87 -20.06 5.52
CA PRO A 208 6.12 -21.20 5.00
C PRO A 208 4.66 -21.24 5.46
N GLY A 209 4.36 -20.91 6.73
CA GLY A 209 2.99 -20.84 7.25
C GLY A 209 2.16 -19.77 6.54
N ARG A 210 2.73 -18.59 6.29
CA ARG A 210 2.01 -17.51 5.60
C ARG A 210 1.81 -17.76 4.12
N ARG A 211 2.72 -18.48 3.46
CA ARG A 211 2.48 -19.00 2.11
C ARG A 211 1.33 -20.02 2.09
N GLN A 212 1.22 -20.88 3.11
CA GLN A 212 0.07 -21.77 3.25
C GLN A 212 -1.24 -20.99 3.46
N TYR A 213 -1.23 -19.86 4.17
CA TYR A 213 -2.38 -18.98 4.26
C TYR A 213 -2.83 -18.50 2.87
N LEU A 214 -1.89 -18.08 2.01
CA LEU A 214 -2.20 -17.70 0.62
C LEU A 214 -2.74 -18.88 -0.19
N ASP A 215 -2.20 -20.08 0.00
CA ASP A 215 -2.72 -21.29 -0.66
C ASP A 215 -4.18 -21.55 -0.26
N PHE A 216 -4.52 -21.36 1.01
CA PHE A 216 -5.90 -21.53 1.48
C PHE A 216 -6.83 -20.45 0.89
N VAL A 217 -6.39 -19.20 0.83
CA VAL A 217 -7.15 -18.12 0.17
C VAL A 217 -7.38 -18.44 -1.31
N TRP A 218 -6.33 -18.82 -2.03
CA TRP A 218 -6.38 -19.15 -3.45
C TRP A 218 -7.28 -20.33 -3.74
N ASN A 219 -7.16 -21.40 -2.97
CA ASN A 219 -7.94 -22.63 -3.15
C ASN A 219 -9.41 -22.43 -2.78
N GLU A 220 -9.72 -21.70 -1.70
CA GLU A 220 -11.10 -21.35 -1.35
C GLU A 220 -11.75 -20.52 -2.46
N TYR A 221 -11.03 -19.52 -2.99
CA TYR A 221 -11.55 -18.70 -4.08
C TYR A 221 -11.92 -19.54 -5.28
N ARG A 222 -11.04 -20.46 -5.69
CA ARG A 222 -11.30 -21.40 -6.80
C ARG A 222 -12.46 -22.35 -6.52
N ALA A 223 -12.53 -22.86 -5.30
CA ALA A 223 -13.60 -23.79 -4.90
C ALA A 223 -14.99 -23.13 -4.91
N VAL A 224 -15.06 -21.86 -4.46
CA VAL A 224 -16.34 -21.15 -4.36
C VAL A 224 -16.76 -20.54 -5.70
N TYR A 225 -15.81 -19.98 -6.45
CA TYR A 225 -16.14 -19.18 -7.66
C TYR A 225 -15.77 -19.86 -8.98
N GLY A 226 -15.13 -21.02 -8.95
CA GLY A 226 -14.81 -21.83 -10.14
C GLY A 226 -13.76 -21.21 -11.08
N GLN A 227 -13.02 -20.22 -10.62
CA GLN A 227 -11.99 -19.51 -11.38
C GLN A 227 -10.84 -19.07 -10.48
N ASP A 228 -9.71 -18.72 -11.09
CA ASP A 228 -8.57 -18.16 -10.36
C ASP A 228 -8.92 -16.79 -9.77
N MET A 229 -8.36 -16.50 -8.62
CA MET A 229 -8.54 -15.21 -7.95
C MET A 229 -7.98 -14.07 -8.81
N PRO A 230 -8.79 -13.07 -9.18
CA PRO A 230 -8.33 -11.97 -10.00
C PRO A 230 -7.54 -10.97 -9.13
N VAL A 231 -6.23 -10.91 -9.31
CA VAL A 231 -5.34 -9.97 -8.63
C VAL A 231 -4.65 -9.09 -9.67
N ASP A 232 -4.70 -7.76 -9.50
CA ASP A 232 -3.96 -6.85 -10.38
C ASP A 232 -2.54 -6.62 -9.85
N ILE A 233 -2.35 -6.55 -8.53
CA ILE A 233 -1.09 -6.28 -7.86
C ILE A 233 -0.95 -7.24 -6.68
N TRP A 234 0.13 -7.99 -6.62
CA TRP A 234 0.48 -8.77 -5.44
C TRP A 234 1.15 -7.87 -4.41
N ASN A 235 0.85 -8.10 -3.15
CA ASN A 235 1.33 -7.28 -2.05
C ASN A 235 1.78 -8.17 -0.89
N MET A 236 2.81 -7.73 -0.18
CA MET A 236 3.29 -8.34 1.06
C MET A 236 3.80 -7.24 2.00
N HIS A 237 3.81 -7.53 3.29
CA HIS A 237 4.71 -6.90 4.24
C HIS A 237 5.96 -7.76 4.40
N LEU A 238 7.01 -7.20 4.94
CA LEU A 238 8.24 -7.94 5.14
C LEU A 238 8.88 -7.56 6.46
N TYR A 239 8.51 -8.30 7.49
CA TYR A 239 9.19 -8.31 8.77
C TYR A 239 9.87 -9.65 9.01
N ILE A 240 10.81 -9.69 9.95
CA ILE A 240 11.50 -10.92 10.36
C ILE A 240 11.23 -11.09 11.85
N LEU A 241 10.18 -11.85 12.16
CA LEU A 241 9.68 -12.03 13.52
C LEU A 241 9.51 -13.52 13.81
N GLU A 242 9.79 -13.89 15.05
CA GLU A 242 9.42 -15.22 15.52
C GLU A 242 7.90 -15.40 15.55
N GLU A 243 7.42 -16.59 15.17
CA GLU A 243 6.00 -16.91 15.07
C GLU A 243 5.51 -17.85 16.17
N ARG A 244 6.40 -18.68 16.72
CA ARG A 244 6.06 -19.67 17.74
C ARG A 244 7.17 -19.90 18.74
N ASN A 245 6.81 -20.04 20.02
CA ASN A 245 7.73 -20.49 21.06
C ASN A 245 7.76 -22.02 21.14
N PRO A 246 8.93 -22.68 21.10
CA PRO A 246 9.01 -24.12 21.29
C PRO A 246 8.67 -24.49 22.74
N GLY A 247 7.76 -25.42 22.95
CA GLY A 247 7.65 -26.19 24.18
C GLY A 247 6.73 -25.70 25.30
N GLY A 248 5.78 -24.83 25.03
CA GLY A 248 4.76 -24.46 26.03
C GLY A 248 3.39 -25.08 25.73
N PRO A 249 2.79 -25.87 26.65
CA PRO A 249 1.43 -26.37 26.45
C PRO A 249 0.36 -25.28 26.53
N ASN A 250 0.69 -24.10 27.08
CA ASN A 250 -0.14 -22.91 27.13
C ASN A 250 0.61 -21.77 26.45
N ASN A 251 0.77 -21.90 25.14
CA ASN A 251 1.59 -21.00 24.36
C ASN A 251 0.84 -19.68 24.13
N GLU A 252 0.69 -18.86 25.18
CA GLU A 252 0.04 -17.53 25.10
C GLU A 252 0.65 -16.62 24.03
N TYR A 253 1.90 -16.91 23.61
CA TYR A 253 2.59 -16.19 22.55
C TYR A 253 2.63 -16.93 21.20
N GLY A 254 2.46 -18.26 21.21
CA GLY A 254 2.56 -19.08 20.00
C GLY A 254 1.40 -18.89 19.05
N ASP A 255 0.20 -18.97 19.58
CA ASP A 255 -1.00 -19.00 18.74
C ASP A 255 -1.37 -17.62 18.15
N GLY A 256 -0.95 -16.54 18.78
CA GLY A 256 -1.20 -15.16 18.30
C GLY A 256 -0.31 -14.72 17.14
N LYS A 257 0.85 -15.34 16.97
CA LYS A 257 1.83 -14.96 15.95
C LYS A 257 1.85 -15.87 14.72
N ILE A 258 1.29 -17.08 14.82
CA ILE A 258 1.12 -18.01 13.70
C ILE A 258 0.08 -17.44 12.74
N ALA A 259 0.28 -17.63 11.45
CA ALA A 259 -0.73 -17.26 10.46
C ALA A 259 -2.04 -18.00 10.70
N LEU A 260 -3.16 -17.28 10.67
CA LEU A 260 -4.47 -17.81 10.99
C LEU A 260 -4.85 -19.03 10.15
N GLY A 261 -5.25 -20.10 10.83
CA GLY A 261 -5.74 -21.34 10.19
C GLY A 261 -4.67 -22.20 9.53
N THR A 262 -3.38 -21.87 9.70
CA THR A 262 -2.27 -22.64 9.10
C THR A 262 -1.71 -23.69 10.05
N ASP A 263 -0.90 -24.59 9.50
CA ASP A 263 -0.21 -25.62 10.29
C ASP A 263 0.88 -24.97 11.16
N PRO A 264 0.80 -25.11 12.50
CA PRO A 264 1.80 -24.58 13.41
C PRO A 264 3.23 -25.11 13.17
N ALA A 265 3.36 -26.27 12.54
CA ALA A 265 4.68 -26.84 12.24
C ALA A 265 5.45 -26.04 11.16
N LEU A 266 4.75 -25.19 10.40
CA LEU A 266 5.35 -24.33 9.38
C LEU A 266 5.78 -22.95 9.93
N ALA A 267 5.48 -22.67 11.18
CA ALA A 267 5.80 -21.39 11.81
C ALA A 267 7.27 -21.34 12.24
N LYS A 268 7.90 -20.17 12.06
CA LYS A 268 9.27 -19.94 12.54
C LYS A 268 9.33 -19.86 14.06
N LEU A 269 10.24 -20.61 14.65
CA LEU A 269 10.39 -20.73 16.09
C LEU A 269 11.15 -19.54 16.67
N SER A 270 10.80 -19.16 17.91
CA SER A 270 11.60 -18.20 18.69
C SER A 270 12.81 -18.89 19.32
N ALA A 271 13.95 -18.22 19.32
CA ALA A 271 15.11 -18.63 20.09
C ALA A 271 14.92 -18.51 21.61
N GLN A 272 13.87 -17.85 22.08
CA GLN A 272 13.56 -17.60 23.51
C GLN A 272 14.75 -17.02 24.32
N GLY A 273 15.54 -16.16 23.69
CA GLY A 273 16.74 -15.57 24.31
C GLY A 273 17.94 -16.52 24.38
N ASN A 274 17.88 -17.70 23.76
CA ASN A 274 19.03 -18.60 23.69
C ASN A 274 19.99 -18.16 22.56
N ALA A 275 20.98 -17.38 22.89
CA ALA A 275 21.96 -16.89 21.94
C ALA A 275 22.73 -18.00 21.17
N SER A 276 22.75 -19.22 21.67
CA SER A 276 23.44 -20.35 20.99
C SER A 276 22.69 -20.81 19.74
N LEU A 277 21.40 -20.49 19.62
CA LEU A 277 20.56 -20.76 18.45
C LEU A 277 20.61 -19.64 17.40
N CYS A 278 21.24 -18.52 17.73
CA CYS A 278 21.24 -17.32 16.92
C CYS A 278 22.62 -17.04 16.34
N PRO A 279 22.70 -16.60 15.06
CA PRO A 279 23.99 -16.18 14.51
C PRO A 279 24.54 -14.99 15.30
N ALA A 280 25.85 -15.00 15.54
CA ALA A 280 26.52 -13.84 16.11
C ALA A 280 26.49 -12.68 15.11
N PRO A 281 26.48 -11.41 15.57
CA PRO A 281 26.57 -10.28 14.67
C PRO A 281 27.77 -10.38 13.71
N GLY A 282 27.52 -10.22 12.41
CA GLY A 282 28.54 -10.39 11.37
C GLY A 282 28.95 -11.84 11.06
N ALA A 283 28.26 -12.83 11.60
CA ALA A 283 28.47 -14.22 11.21
C ALA A 283 28.11 -14.41 9.72
N PRO A 284 28.84 -15.28 9.00
CA PRO A 284 28.49 -15.63 7.62
C PRO A 284 27.12 -16.32 7.59
N ASP A 285 26.45 -16.20 6.46
CA ASP A 285 25.16 -16.85 6.22
C ASP A 285 25.22 -18.36 6.55
N THR A 286 24.16 -18.84 7.17
CA THR A 286 24.04 -20.27 7.51
C THR A 286 23.86 -21.11 6.24
N ASP A 287 24.43 -22.33 6.26
CA ASP A 287 24.19 -23.34 5.22
C ASP A 287 22.68 -23.62 5.10
N ALA A 288 22.19 -23.84 3.89
CA ALA A 288 20.79 -24.20 3.61
C ALA A 288 20.30 -25.46 4.36
N ASN A 289 21.20 -26.25 4.94
CA ASN A 289 20.89 -27.42 5.76
C ASN A 289 21.03 -27.17 7.29
N ASP A 290 21.23 -25.91 7.69
CA ASP A 290 21.34 -25.58 9.11
C ASP A 290 19.99 -25.79 9.81
N PRO A 291 19.90 -26.63 10.86
CA PRO A 291 18.65 -26.84 11.60
C PRO A 291 18.14 -25.57 12.28
N ARG A 292 18.96 -24.51 12.40
CA ARG A 292 18.55 -23.19 12.90
C ARG A 292 17.69 -22.41 11.92
N LEU A 293 17.59 -22.82 10.64
CA LEU A 293 16.75 -22.12 9.62
C LEU A 293 15.27 -22.07 9.99
N ASP A 294 14.79 -22.95 10.88
CA ASP A 294 13.43 -22.90 11.40
C ASP A 294 13.27 -21.95 12.59
N VAL A 295 14.37 -21.37 13.08
CA VAL A 295 14.38 -20.41 14.18
C VAL A 295 14.60 -19.02 13.62
N TYR A 296 13.75 -18.08 14.00
CA TYR A 296 14.00 -16.66 13.81
C TYR A 296 14.44 -16.02 15.13
N CYS A 297 15.57 -15.35 15.09
CA CYS A 297 16.14 -14.64 16.23
C CYS A 297 15.86 -13.14 16.13
N ARG A 298 15.86 -12.44 17.26
CA ARG A 298 15.84 -10.98 17.24
C ARG A 298 17.08 -10.41 16.56
N SER A 299 18.25 -11.06 16.73
CA SER A 299 19.49 -10.71 16.04
C SER A 299 19.39 -10.80 14.52
N GLU A 300 18.38 -11.48 13.99
CA GLU A 300 18.10 -11.60 12.56
C GLU A 300 16.98 -10.67 12.08
N HIS A 301 16.41 -9.82 12.96
CA HIS A 301 15.34 -8.92 12.59
C HIS A 301 15.72 -7.94 11.46
N ASP A 302 17.00 -7.64 11.32
CA ASP A 302 17.63 -6.86 10.26
C ASP A 302 18.45 -7.70 9.28
N SER A 303 18.15 -8.98 9.14
CA SER A 303 18.84 -9.87 8.20
C SER A 303 18.41 -9.63 6.77
N VAL A 304 19.32 -9.06 5.96
CA VAL A 304 19.10 -8.85 4.51
C VAL A 304 18.95 -10.18 3.79
N ARG A 305 19.64 -11.24 4.23
CA ARG A 305 19.49 -12.60 3.67
C ARG A 305 18.06 -13.11 3.80
N ILE A 306 17.48 -13.05 5.01
CA ILE A 306 16.09 -13.51 5.23
C ILE A 306 15.11 -12.61 4.45
N PHE A 307 15.38 -11.31 4.38
CA PHE A 307 14.61 -10.39 3.53
C PHE A 307 14.58 -10.87 2.07
N MET A 308 15.75 -11.18 1.50
CA MET A 308 15.87 -11.69 0.14
C MET A 308 15.13 -13.02 -0.07
N GLU A 309 15.23 -13.94 0.89
CA GLU A 309 14.55 -15.24 0.87
C GLU A 309 13.02 -15.08 0.88
N GLN A 310 12.49 -14.18 1.69
CA GLN A 310 11.05 -13.91 1.72
C GLN A 310 10.55 -13.32 0.39
N VAL A 311 11.26 -12.35 -0.20
CA VAL A 311 10.95 -11.81 -1.54
C VAL A 311 10.96 -12.91 -2.59
N LYS A 312 12.00 -13.75 -2.59
CA LYS A 312 12.13 -14.88 -3.52
C LYS A 312 10.99 -15.88 -3.32
N GLY A 313 10.70 -16.24 -2.07
CA GLY A 313 9.62 -17.16 -1.73
C GLY A 313 8.25 -16.68 -2.21
N MET A 314 7.95 -15.37 -2.11
CA MET A 314 6.74 -14.80 -2.67
C MET A 314 6.71 -14.91 -4.21
N ARG A 315 7.80 -14.60 -4.89
CA ARG A 315 7.90 -14.71 -6.35
C ARG A 315 7.80 -16.15 -6.85
N GLU A 316 8.37 -17.10 -6.13
CA GLU A 316 8.23 -18.54 -6.41
C GLU A 316 6.77 -18.98 -6.27
N TRP A 317 6.09 -18.54 -5.21
CA TRP A 317 4.67 -18.77 -5.03
C TRP A 317 3.83 -18.18 -6.17
N MET A 318 4.08 -16.92 -6.52
CA MET A 318 3.41 -16.25 -7.63
C MET A 318 3.59 -17.02 -8.95
N LYS A 319 4.80 -17.48 -9.23
CA LYS A 319 5.10 -18.25 -10.44
C LYS A 319 4.36 -19.60 -10.45
N ALA A 320 4.36 -20.32 -9.33
CA ALA A 320 3.66 -21.59 -9.20
C ALA A 320 2.14 -21.47 -9.43
N HIS A 321 1.58 -20.28 -9.18
CA HIS A 321 0.15 -19.99 -9.39
C HIS A 321 -0.14 -19.22 -10.69
N GLY A 322 0.82 -19.18 -11.63
CA GLY A 322 0.64 -18.50 -12.93
C GLY A 322 0.59 -16.96 -12.83
N GLN A 323 1.08 -16.39 -11.73
CA GLN A 323 1.01 -14.94 -11.44
C GLN A 323 2.34 -14.21 -11.65
N GLN A 324 3.35 -14.83 -12.27
CA GLN A 324 4.65 -14.20 -12.52
C GLN A 324 4.53 -12.87 -13.25
N ASN A 325 3.58 -12.76 -14.21
CA ASN A 325 3.34 -11.57 -15.03
C ASN A 325 2.51 -10.50 -14.31
N LYS A 326 2.64 -10.41 -12.99
CA LYS A 326 2.00 -9.40 -12.16
C LYS A 326 3.05 -8.65 -11.35
N PRO A 327 2.83 -7.34 -11.08
CA PRO A 327 3.68 -6.61 -10.16
C PRO A 327 3.57 -7.16 -8.74
N LEU A 328 4.67 -7.06 -7.99
CA LEU A 328 4.75 -7.28 -6.55
C LEU A 328 5.19 -5.99 -5.87
N ILE A 329 4.47 -5.58 -4.85
CA ILE A 329 4.83 -4.46 -3.99
C ILE A 329 5.08 -4.95 -2.56
N ILE A 330 5.90 -4.21 -1.82
CA ILE A 330 6.05 -4.36 -0.37
C ILE A 330 5.45 -3.10 0.24
N SER A 331 4.24 -3.22 0.80
CA SER A 331 3.53 -2.06 1.34
C SER A 331 3.90 -1.74 2.79
N GLU A 332 4.79 -2.53 3.39
CA GLU A 332 5.32 -2.27 4.72
C GLU A 332 6.57 -3.11 4.99
N PHE A 333 7.69 -2.47 5.35
CA PHE A 333 8.86 -3.12 5.92
C PHE A 333 9.67 -2.10 6.74
N GLY A 334 10.45 -2.59 7.68
CA GLY A 334 11.28 -1.79 8.57
C GLY A 334 11.68 -2.60 9.81
N LEU A 335 12.14 -1.93 10.85
CA LEU A 335 12.44 -2.53 12.13
C LEU A 335 11.37 -2.17 13.16
N LEU A 336 10.82 -3.18 13.83
CA LEU A 336 9.71 -2.99 14.77
C LEU A 336 10.16 -2.81 16.24
N TYR A 337 11.43 -3.00 16.54
CA TYR A 337 11.92 -2.88 17.91
C TYR A 337 12.24 -1.43 18.29
N ALA A 338 11.94 -1.08 19.54
CA ALA A 338 12.23 0.24 20.08
C ALA A 338 13.74 0.44 20.31
N TYR A 339 14.21 1.70 20.18
CA TYR A 339 15.57 2.09 20.51
C TYR A 339 15.56 3.19 21.56
N VAL A 340 15.15 2.83 22.74
CA VAL A 340 15.14 3.72 23.92
C VAL A 340 15.71 3.01 25.12
N ARG A 341 16.13 3.79 26.11
CA ARG A 341 16.63 3.30 27.38
C ARG A 341 15.57 3.46 28.48
N ASP A 342 15.55 2.52 29.39
CA ASP A 342 14.80 2.63 30.63
C ASP A 342 15.44 3.62 31.61
N ASP A 343 14.80 3.83 32.76
CA ASP A 343 15.31 4.71 33.83
C ASP A 343 16.64 4.25 34.41
N ASN A 344 17.07 3.02 34.17
CA ASN A 344 18.35 2.48 34.59
C ASN A 344 19.42 2.57 33.50
N GLY A 345 19.08 3.16 32.34
CA GLY A 345 19.97 3.33 31.20
C GLY A 345 20.16 2.06 30.36
N GLN A 346 19.32 1.02 30.57
CA GLN A 346 19.32 -0.19 29.76
C GLN A 346 18.38 -0.03 28.57
N TYR A 347 18.76 -0.57 27.39
CA TYR A 347 17.88 -0.56 26.25
C TYR A 347 16.64 -1.45 26.48
N TYR A 348 15.46 -0.97 26.12
CA TYR A 348 14.20 -1.70 26.25
C TYR A 348 14.22 -3.01 25.45
N VAL A 349 14.78 -2.99 24.24
CA VAL A 349 14.88 -4.18 23.40
C VAL A 349 16.32 -4.37 22.95
N GLN A 350 16.82 -5.57 23.20
CA GLN A 350 18.11 -6.04 22.74
C GLN A 350 17.92 -7.41 22.07
N ASP A 351 18.80 -7.73 21.15
CA ASP A 351 18.88 -9.07 20.57
C ASP A 351 19.47 -10.08 21.59
N GLU A 352 19.58 -11.33 21.18
CA GLU A 352 20.09 -12.45 22.01
C GLU A 352 21.56 -12.24 22.41
N HIS A 353 22.28 -11.39 21.71
CA HIS A 353 23.69 -11.03 21.99
C HIS A 353 23.83 -9.72 22.77
N GLY A 354 22.71 -9.17 23.25
CA GLY A 354 22.68 -7.92 24.03
C GLY A 354 22.89 -6.64 23.18
N GLN A 355 22.75 -6.72 21.87
CA GLN A 355 22.89 -5.55 20.99
C GLN A 355 21.54 -4.86 20.76
N PRO A 356 21.46 -3.54 20.91
CA PRO A 356 20.25 -2.79 20.59
C PRO A 356 20.11 -2.58 19.07
N PHE A 357 18.89 -2.22 18.66
CA PHE A 357 18.60 -1.80 17.28
C PHE A 357 18.93 -0.32 17.09
N ALA A 358 20.22 0.00 17.20
CA ALA A 358 20.72 1.37 17.14
C ALA A 358 20.52 2.00 15.74
N PRO A 359 20.45 3.35 15.65
CA PRO A 359 20.25 4.03 14.37
C PRO A 359 21.24 3.66 13.27
N ALA A 360 22.50 3.40 13.61
CA ALA A 360 23.51 2.95 12.65
C ALA A 360 23.16 1.58 12.05
N ARG A 361 22.79 0.61 12.91
CA ARG A 361 22.36 -0.73 12.51
C ARG A 361 21.09 -0.68 11.63
N ALA A 362 20.10 0.11 12.05
CA ALA A 362 18.88 0.29 11.30
C ALA A 362 19.13 0.99 9.93
N THR A 363 20.08 1.93 9.89
CA THR A 363 20.45 2.62 8.64
C THR A 363 21.18 1.67 7.67
N GLU A 364 22.02 0.78 8.16
CA GLU A 364 22.69 -0.25 7.35
C GLU A 364 21.65 -1.19 6.73
N TYR A 365 20.72 -1.71 7.54
CA TYR A 365 19.62 -2.53 7.04
C TYR A 365 18.79 -1.83 5.95
N LEU A 366 18.44 -0.57 6.17
CA LEU A 366 17.72 0.23 5.16
C LEU A 366 18.51 0.34 3.86
N ARG A 367 19.80 0.66 3.92
CA ARG A 367 20.64 0.79 2.72
C ARG A 367 20.77 -0.52 1.95
N ASP A 368 21.01 -1.61 2.65
CA ASP A 368 21.24 -2.91 2.04
C ASP A 368 19.96 -3.49 1.43
N THR A 369 18.83 -3.35 2.13
CA THR A 369 17.53 -3.75 1.57
C THR A 369 17.13 -2.92 0.37
N ILE A 370 17.33 -1.60 0.39
CA ILE A 370 17.09 -0.74 -0.77
C ILE A 370 18.02 -1.13 -1.93
N ALA A 371 19.31 -1.33 -1.67
CA ALA A 371 20.26 -1.75 -2.70
C ALA A 371 19.83 -3.08 -3.35
N TYR A 372 19.33 -4.03 -2.57
CA TYR A 372 18.74 -5.25 -3.11
C TYR A 372 17.50 -4.97 -3.95
N LEU A 373 16.53 -4.22 -3.43
CA LEU A 373 15.27 -3.93 -4.11
C LEU A 373 15.48 -3.22 -5.46
N GLU A 374 16.46 -2.33 -5.54
CA GLU A 374 16.84 -1.65 -6.78
C GLU A 374 17.48 -2.58 -7.82
N ASN A 375 18.22 -3.58 -7.40
CA ASN A 375 19.04 -4.39 -8.30
C ASN A 375 18.51 -5.80 -8.53
N ALA A 376 17.63 -6.32 -7.67
CA ALA A 376 17.15 -7.69 -7.72
C ALA A 376 16.30 -7.96 -8.98
N LYS A 377 16.87 -8.73 -9.90
CA LYS A 377 16.24 -9.14 -11.16
C LYS A 377 16.42 -10.63 -11.36
N ASP A 378 15.39 -11.29 -11.86
CA ASP A 378 15.43 -12.70 -12.23
C ASP A 378 14.49 -12.95 -13.42
N VAL A 379 15.02 -13.42 -14.54
CA VAL A 379 14.24 -13.70 -15.76
C VAL A 379 13.17 -14.77 -15.54
N ASN A 380 13.37 -15.66 -14.56
CA ASN A 380 12.45 -16.75 -14.28
C ASN A 380 11.38 -16.42 -13.23
N LEU A 381 11.62 -15.42 -12.39
CA LEU A 381 10.75 -15.07 -11.25
C LEU A 381 10.22 -13.64 -11.32
N GLY A 382 10.99 -12.72 -11.85
CA GLY A 382 10.69 -11.31 -11.87
C GLY A 382 9.53 -10.94 -12.80
N TYR A 383 9.09 -9.70 -12.69
CA TYR A 383 8.03 -9.13 -13.52
C TYR A 383 8.58 -8.68 -14.88
N PRO A 384 8.23 -9.33 -16.00
CA PRO A 384 8.84 -9.05 -17.31
C PRO A 384 8.64 -7.61 -17.79
N ALA A 385 7.47 -7.00 -17.48
CA ALA A 385 7.18 -5.64 -17.90
C ALA A 385 7.98 -4.57 -17.13
N ASP A 386 8.68 -4.96 -16.05
CA ASP A 386 9.63 -4.12 -15.31
C ASP A 386 11.04 -4.73 -15.36
N SER A 387 11.51 -5.10 -16.52
CA SER A 387 12.87 -5.63 -16.74
C SER A 387 13.21 -6.81 -15.82
N ASN A 388 12.24 -7.68 -15.54
CA ASN A 388 12.35 -8.83 -14.64
C ASN A 388 12.76 -8.49 -13.19
N ARG A 389 12.45 -7.30 -12.69
CA ARG A 389 12.64 -6.97 -11.28
C ARG A 389 11.76 -7.84 -10.39
N LEU A 390 12.27 -8.20 -9.22
CA LEU A 390 11.51 -8.98 -8.24
C LEU A 390 10.44 -8.14 -7.54
N VAL A 391 10.73 -6.88 -7.21
CA VAL A 391 9.80 -5.96 -6.54
C VAL A 391 9.70 -4.67 -7.34
N GLN A 392 8.50 -4.12 -7.47
CA GLN A 392 8.24 -2.92 -8.26
C GLN A 392 8.18 -1.66 -7.41
N GLN A 393 7.63 -1.75 -6.20
CA GLN A 393 7.51 -0.65 -5.26
C GLN A 393 7.69 -1.19 -3.83
N TRP A 394 8.23 -0.35 -2.96
CA TRP A 394 8.45 -0.68 -1.54
C TRP A 394 8.18 0.51 -0.66
N LEU A 395 7.78 0.24 0.57
CA LEU A 395 7.36 1.26 1.52
C LEU A 395 8.03 1.00 2.88
N TRP A 396 8.80 1.99 3.34
CA TRP A 396 9.42 1.96 4.65
C TRP A 396 8.43 2.38 5.75
N TYR A 397 8.33 1.60 6.81
CA TYR A 397 7.59 1.90 8.02
C TYR A 397 8.57 2.30 9.13
N SER A 398 8.57 3.57 9.59
CA SER A 398 7.59 4.60 9.30
C SER A 398 8.24 5.98 9.10
N ILE A 399 7.44 6.98 8.72
CA ILE A 399 7.90 8.37 8.67
C ILE A 399 8.44 8.78 10.04
N VAL A 400 7.60 8.67 11.07
CA VAL A 400 7.95 8.94 12.47
C VAL A 400 6.93 8.26 13.39
N THR A 401 7.41 7.70 14.47
CA THR A 401 6.58 7.16 15.56
C THR A 401 7.27 7.42 16.89
N ASP A 402 6.53 7.27 18.00
CA ASP A 402 7.11 7.35 19.34
C ASP A 402 8.27 6.36 19.47
N PRO A 403 9.46 6.79 19.87
CA PRO A 403 10.62 5.92 20.02
C PRO A 403 10.40 4.70 20.94
N GLU A 404 9.47 4.79 21.90
CA GLU A 404 9.12 3.69 22.80
C GLU A 404 8.15 2.68 22.18
N SER A 405 7.54 3.04 21.05
CA SER A 405 6.56 2.20 20.36
C SER A 405 7.21 1.24 19.36
N SER A 406 6.37 0.33 18.83
CA SER A 406 6.74 -0.52 17.70
C SER A 406 7.11 0.34 16.49
N GLY A 407 8.28 0.10 15.91
CA GLY A 407 8.83 0.87 14.80
C GLY A 407 9.70 2.07 15.22
N GLY A 408 9.86 2.32 16.51
CA GLY A 408 10.65 3.47 17.00
C GLY A 408 12.11 3.51 16.52
N SER A 409 12.72 2.37 16.21
CA SER A 409 14.05 2.29 15.59
C SER A 409 14.06 2.59 14.09
N SER A 410 12.91 2.71 13.45
CA SER A 410 12.77 2.91 12.00
C SER A 410 12.43 4.34 11.58
N ASN A 411 12.43 5.29 12.49
CA ASN A 411 12.05 6.66 12.22
C ASN A 411 12.94 7.34 11.17
N LEU A 412 12.33 7.85 10.10
CA LEU A 412 13.01 8.66 9.09
C LEU A 412 13.15 10.11 9.53
N ILE A 413 12.20 10.60 10.33
CA ILE A 413 12.24 11.93 10.95
C ILE A 413 12.58 11.78 12.44
N ASN A 414 13.44 12.63 12.94
CA ASN A 414 13.81 12.66 14.35
C ASN A 414 12.58 13.05 15.21
N TRP A 415 12.25 12.24 16.21
CA TRP A 415 11.07 12.42 17.05
C TRP A 415 11.03 13.77 17.76
N ASP A 416 12.14 14.17 18.39
CA ASP A 416 12.19 15.41 19.14
C ASP A 416 12.07 16.62 18.21
N THR A 417 12.69 16.54 17.04
CA THR A 417 12.65 17.59 16.03
C THR A 417 11.28 17.66 15.35
N PHE A 418 10.64 16.52 15.11
CA PHE A 418 9.28 16.44 14.55
C PHE A 418 8.27 17.28 15.34
N GLN A 419 8.43 17.34 16.67
CA GLN A 419 7.54 18.11 17.55
C GLN A 419 7.72 19.64 17.41
N THR A 420 8.85 20.11 16.89
CA THR A 420 9.24 21.54 16.92
C THR A 420 9.65 22.13 15.58
N ALA A 421 10.11 21.32 14.64
CA ALA A 421 10.56 21.77 13.33
C ALA A 421 9.40 21.92 12.34
N ALA A 422 9.58 22.81 11.37
CA ALA A 422 8.69 22.90 10.23
C ALA A 422 8.97 21.76 9.23
N PRO A 423 7.94 21.21 8.56
CA PRO A 423 8.14 20.33 7.41
C PRO A 423 9.05 20.99 6.36
N GLY A 424 9.91 20.19 5.74
CA GLY A 424 10.91 20.70 4.78
C GLY A 424 12.30 20.97 5.39
N ASP A 425 12.44 20.97 6.72
CA ASP A 425 13.76 21.13 7.35
C ASP A 425 14.59 19.84 7.24
N PRO A 426 15.66 19.79 6.43
CA PRO A 426 16.50 18.61 6.29
C PRO A 426 17.25 18.25 7.58
N ALA A 427 17.39 19.17 8.53
CA ALA A 427 18.00 18.90 9.83
C ALA A 427 17.13 17.98 10.72
N ALA A 428 15.84 17.84 10.40
CA ALA A 428 14.95 16.92 11.07
C ALA A 428 15.12 15.45 10.60
N LEU A 429 15.80 15.21 9.48
CA LEU A 429 16.04 13.85 9.00
C LEU A 429 16.98 13.09 9.94
N THR A 430 16.60 11.87 10.28
CA THR A 430 17.51 10.92 10.93
C THR A 430 18.60 10.45 9.95
N MET A 431 19.57 9.69 10.42
CA MET A 431 20.54 9.00 9.53
C MET A 431 19.83 8.13 8.48
N MET A 432 18.73 7.46 8.88
CA MET A 432 17.91 6.67 7.97
C MET A 432 17.12 7.54 7.00
N GLY A 433 16.54 8.65 7.49
CA GLY A 433 15.84 9.61 6.64
C GLY A 433 16.73 10.18 5.55
N GLN A 434 17.97 10.56 5.91
CA GLN A 434 18.98 11.00 4.95
C GLN A 434 19.36 9.89 3.96
N ALA A 435 19.53 8.64 4.43
CA ALA A 435 19.87 7.51 3.57
C ALA A 435 18.71 7.17 2.63
N PHE A 436 17.46 7.21 3.12
CA PHE A 436 16.26 6.99 2.30
C PHE A 436 16.14 8.06 1.20
N GLN A 437 16.22 9.34 1.55
CA GLN A 437 16.15 10.45 0.62
C GLN A 437 17.27 10.37 -0.43
N GLN A 438 18.52 10.11 0.01
CA GLN A 438 19.65 9.94 -0.91
C GLN A 438 19.41 8.79 -1.90
N ALA A 439 18.89 7.65 -1.43
CA ALA A 439 18.60 6.51 -2.30
C ALA A 439 17.47 6.84 -3.30
N ALA A 440 16.40 7.47 -2.86
CA ALA A 440 15.31 7.90 -3.73
C ALA A 440 15.78 8.84 -4.85
N ASN A 441 16.72 9.73 -4.53
CA ASN A 441 17.29 10.70 -5.49
C ASN A 441 18.40 10.11 -6.37
N ALA A 442 19.16 9.13 -5.87
CA ALA A 442 20.26 8.52 -6.63
C ALA A 442 19.79 7.42 -7.59
N SER A 443 18.60 6.88 -7.38
CA SER A 443 18.01 5.87 -8.26
C SER A 443 17.88 6.40 -9.69
N ALA A 444 18.07 5.51 -10.68
CA ALA A 444 17.92 5.89 -12.09
C ALA A 444 16.51 6.39 -12.39
N ASN A 445 16.37 7.70 -12.40
CA ASN A 445 15.12 8.40 -12.56
C ASN A 445 14.88 8.76 -14.02
N TRP A 446 13.73 8.36 -14.54
CA TRP A 446 13.32 8.64 -15.91
C TRP A 446 11.82 8.79 -15.99
N SER A 447 11.36 9.63 -16.92
CA SER A 447 9.95 9.81 -17.24
C SER A 447 9.64 9.20 -18.59
N ASN A 448 8.42 8.72 -18.79
CA ASN A 448 7.92 8.28 -20.09
C ASN A 448 6.39 8.36 -20.11
N LEU A 449 5.87 9.38 -20.77
CA LEU A 449 4.43 9.56 -20.94
C LEU A 449 3.95 8.58 -22.01
N VAL A 450 2.89 7.86 -21.73
CA VAL A 450 2.32 6.87 -22.63
C VAL A 450 0.85 7.21 -22.88
N GLY A 451 0.46 7.26 -24.15
CA GLY A 451 -0.92 7.43 -24.55
C GLY A 451 -1.78 6.26 -24.09
N GLY A 452 -2.86 6.57 -23.40
CA GLY A 452 -3.83 5.59 -22.92
C GLY A 452 -4.99 5.42 -23.90
N VAL A 453 -6.22 5.56 -23.39
CA VAL A 453 -7.45 5.33 -24.14
C VAL A 453 -8.09 6.67 -24.52
N ALA A 454 -8.43 6.82 -25.81
CA ALA A 454 -9.39 7.81 -26.26
C ALA A 454 -10.81 7.21 -26.10
N GLN A 455 -11.67 7.90 -25.36
CA GLN A 455 -12.97 7.37 -24.96
C GLN A 455 -13.98 7.37 -26.11
N ASN A 456 -14.80 6.33 -26.22
CA ASN A 456 -15.93 6.32 -27.15
C ASN A 456 -17.08 7.17 -26.59
N VAL A 457 -17.63 8.03 -27.41
CA VAL A 457 -18.71 8.95 -27.03
C VAL A 457 -19.90 8.78 -27.96
N VAL A 458 -21.11 8.75 -27.39
CA VAL A 458 -22.36 8.82 -28.14
C VAL A 458 -23.05 10.14 -27.81
N THR A 459 -23.42 10.89 -28.82
CA THR A 459 -24.13 12.16 -28.67
C THR A 459 -25.29 12.26 -29.66
N LEU A 460 -26.15 13.25 -29.47
CA LEU A 460 -27.27 13.51 -30.36
C LEU A 460 -26.98 14.79 -31.20
N ALA A 461 -27.33 14.73 -32.45
CA ALA A 461 -27.38 15.94 -33.27
C ALA A 461 -28.41 16.92 -32.70
N ARG A 462 -28.12 18.20 -32.80
CA ARG A 462 -29.12 19.26 -32.54
C ARG A 462 -30.02 19.43 -33.76
N GLN A 463 -31.08 20.23 -33.61
CA GLN A 463 -31.87 20.68 -34.74
C GLN A 463 -30.94 21.38 -35.74
N GLY A 464 -30.85 20.90 -36.97
CA GLY A 464 -29.85 21.31 -37.95
C GLY A 464 -28.81 20.22 -38.31
N GLY A 465 -28.90 19.01 -37.69
CA GLY A 465 -28.14 17.82 -38.13
C GLY A 465 -26.70 17.75 -37.68
N LYS A 466 -26.24 18.62 -36.76
CA LYS A 466 -24.87 18.60 -36.20
C LYS A 466 -24.88 18.38 -34.70
N GLY A 467 -23.93 17.59 -34.18
CA GLY A 467 -23.71 17.33 -32.77
C GLY A 467 -22.43 17.96 -32.24
N SER A 468 -22.24 17.85 -30.92
CA SER A 468 -20.98 18.16 -30.24
C SER A 468 -20.69 17.06 -29.22
N ALA A 469 -19.43 16.76 -29.02
CA ALA A 469 -18.97 15.72 -28.09
C ALA A 469 -17.82 16.25 -27.25
N LEU A 470 -17.84 15.96 -25.95
CA LEU A 470 -16.67 16.13 -25.09
C LEU A 470 -15.78 14.90 -25.30
N LEU A 471 -14.64 15.10 -25.94
CA LEU A 471 -13.63 14.07 -26.12
C LEU A 471 -12.79 13.98 -24.86
N THR A 472 -12.46 12.77 -24.43
CA THR A 472 -11.57 12.54 -23.29
C THR A 472 -10.48 11.57 -23.70
N ALA A 473 -9.23 11.91 -23.40
CA ALA A 473 -8.07 11.04 -23.60
C ALA A 473 -7.35 10.87 -22.27
N SER A 474 -6.93 9.64 -22.01
CA SER A 474 -6.09 9.31 -20.85
C SER A 474 -4.63 9.15 -21.25
N PHE A 475 -3.73 9.40 -20.31
CA PHE A 475 -2.30 9.15 -20.45
C PHE A 475 -1.71 8.81 -19.08
N ARG A 476 -0.53 8.22 -19.05
CA ARG A 476 0.17 7.83 -17.82
C ARG A 476 1.67 8.04 -17.98
N ASN A 477 2.37 8.04 -16.86
CA ASN A 477 3.82 8.00 -16.82
C ASN A 477 4.28 6.56 -16.49
N SER A 478 4.95 5.92 -17.40
CA SER A 478 5.53 4.57 -17.23
C SER A 478 6.93 4.59 -16.61
N GLY A 479 7.51 5.78 -16.44
CA GLY A 479 8.80 5.97 -15.80
C GLY A 479 8.77 5.81 -14.29
N THR A 480 9.89 6.08 -13.65
CA THR A 480 10.04 6.07 -12.19
C THR A 480 9.97 7.47 -11.59
N MET A 481 10.33 8.50 -12.36
CA MET A 481 10.25 9.90 -11.93
C MET A 481 8.90 10.51 -12.28
N SER A 482 8.27 11.20 -11.36
CA SER A 482 7.03 11.92 -11.61
C SER A 482 7.25 13.15 -12.51
N VAL A 483 6.26 13.45 -13.36
CA VAL A 483 6.26 14.65 -14.21
C VAL A 483 5.52 15.76 -13.48
N ILE A 484 6.22 16.87 -13.25
CA ILE A 484 5.72 18.07 -12.55
C ILE A 484 5.53 19.26 -13.48
N ALA A 485 5.95 19.14 -14.74
CA ALA A 485 5.70 20.16 -15.77
C ALA A 485 4.29 20.02 -16.37
N PRO A 486 3.64 21.10 -16.83
CA PRO A 486 2.37 21.03 -17.53
C PRO A 486 2.45 20.14 -18.77
N VAL A 487 1.49 19.21 -18.92
CA VAL A 487 1.43 18.26 -20.03
C VAL A 487 0.36 18.71 -21.03
N THR A 488 0.78 19.10 -22.21
CA THR A 488 -0.14 19.42 -23.31
C THR A 488 -0.60 18.14 -24.00
N VAL A 489 -1.90 18.03 -24.27
CA VAL A 489 -2.48 16.93 -25.04
C VAL A 489 -3.30 17.50 -26.19
N THR A 490 -2.93 17.14 -27.42
CA THR A 490 -3.60 17.61 -28.64
C THR A 490 -4.43 16.48 -29.26
N PHE A 491 -5.67 16.77 -29.59
CA PHE A 491 -6.63 15.87 -30.20
C PHE A 491 -6.70 16.07 -31.70
N TYR A 492 -6.78 14.97 -32.45
CA TYR A 492 -6.75 14.94 -33.90
C TYR A 492 -7.89 14.12 -34.48
N ALA A 493 -8.42 14.54 -35.64
CA ALA A 493 -9.50 13.87 -36.35
C ALA A 493 -8.97 12.77 -37.31
N ASP A 494 -7.66 12.59 -37.42
CA ASP A 494 -7.01 11.63 -38.31
C ASP A 494 -5.85 10.91 -37.61
N GLN A 495 -5.58 9.69 -38.05
CA GLN A 495 -4.48 8.86 -37.51
C GLN A 495 -3.09 9.43 -37.84
N ALA A 496 -2.97 10.22 -38.92
CA ALA A 496 -1.72 10.88 -39.30
C ALA A 496 -1.39 12.08 -38.42
N LEU A 497 -2.28 12.44 -37.48
CA LEU A 497 -2.13 13.56 -36.53
C LEU A 497 -1.90 14.91 -37.22
N THR A 498 -2.64 15.15 -38.31
CA THR A 498 -2.53 16.38 -39.11
C THR A 498 -3.72 17.32 -38.93
N GLN A 499 -4.92 16.77 -38.62
CA GLN A 499 -6.15 17.55 -38.47
C GLN A 499 -6.47 17.80 -37.00
N VAL A 500 -6.00 18.90 -36.47
CA VAL A 500 -6.19 19.29 -35.07
C VAL A 500 -7.65 19.60 -34.78
N ILE A 501 -8.20 18.97 -33.74
CA ILE A 501 -9.51 19.28 -33.15
C ILE A 501 -9.37 20.35 -32.08
N GLY A 502 -8.39 20.22 -31.21
CA GLY A 502 -8.10 21.13 -30.11
C GLY A 502 -7.06 20.56 -29.14
N SER A 503 -6.64 21.39 -28.21
CA SER A 503 -5.66 20.99 -27.18
C SER A 503 -6.17 21.31 -25.78
N ALA A 504 -5.73 20.53 -24.80
CA ALA A 504 -5.94 20.78 -23.38
C ALA A 504 -4.64 20.55 -22.61
N VAL A 505 -4.48 21.20 -21.48
CA VAL A 505 -3.30 21.06 -20.61
C VAL A 505 -3.70 20.38 -19.31
N TYR A 506 -2.95 19.37 -18.95
CA TYR A 506 -2.93 18.86 -17.59
C TYR A 506 -1.93 19.70 -16.80
N ASP A 507 -2.40 20.42 -15.79
CA ASP A 507 -1.55 21.23 -14.93
C ASP A 507 -1.29 20.51 -13.60
N PRO A 508 -0.04 20.01 -13.36
CA PRO A 508 0.32 19.36 -12.11
C PRO A 508 0.18 20.26 -10.88
N ASN A 509 0.31 21.58 -11.04
CA ASN A 509 0.16 22.53 -9.92
C ASN A 509 -1.26 22.53 -9.34
N THR A 510 -2.25 22.18 -10.13
CA THR A 510 -3.65 22.12 -9.68
C THR A 510 -4.14 20.68 -9.44
N ARG A 511 -3.55 19.69 -10.12
CA ARG A 511 -4.04 18.31 -10.16
C ARG A 511 -3.11 17.28 -9.52
N GLY A 512 -1.91 17.70 -9.12
CA GLY A 512 -0.84 16.85 -8.63
C GLY A 512 0.08 16.33 -9.74
N ALA A 513 1.27 15.87 -9.37
CA ALA A 513 2.24 15.31 -10.30
C ALA A 513 1.69 14.13 -11.10
N VAL A 514 2.12 13.98 -12.36
CA VAL A 514 1.87 12.74 -13.11
C VAL A 514 2.85 11.69 -12.60
N THR A 515 2.40 10.91 -11.62
CA THR A 515 3.24 9.96 -10.92
C THR A 515 3.63 8.78 -11.80
N GLY A 516 4.83 8.25 -11.60
CA GLY A 516 5.34 7.09 -12.31
C GLY A 516 4.75 5.75 -11.85
N CYS A 517 5.45 4.66 -12.15
CA CYS A 517 5.07 3.29 -11.76
C CYS A 517 3.70 2.85 -12.29
N SER A 518 3.46 3.05 -13.58
CA SER A 518 2.15 2.77 -14.20
C SER A 518 1.71 1.29 -14.17
N TRP A 519 2.58 0.36 -13.74
CA TRP A 519 2.21 -1.05 -13.53
C TRP A 519 1.18 -1.26 -12.41
N GLY A 520 1.09 -0.33 -11.46
CA GLY A 520 0.23 -0.47 -10.28
C GLY A 520 -0.66 0.72 -9.99
N ALA A 521 -0.05 1.89 -9.91
CA ALA A 521 -0.75 3.11 -9.56
C ALA A 521 -1.51 3.68 -10.76
N ARG A 522 -2.42 4.58 -10.51
CA ARG A 522 -3.22 5.37 -11.43
C ARG A 522 -3.19 4.93 -12.90
N ASN A 523 -4.33 4.56 -13.42
CA ASN A 523 -4.49 4.23 -14.85
C ASN A 523 -4.51 5.48 -15.72
N GLY A 524 -3.77 6.49 -15.33
CA GLY A 524 -3.52 7.65 -16.11
C GLY A 524 -4.35 8.86 -15.73
N GLU A 525 -3.75 9.97 -16.00
CA GLU A 525 -4.41 11.26 -16.01
C GLU A 525 -5.28 11.38 -17.26
N HIS A 526 -6.22 12.31 -17.25
CA HIS A 526 -7.08 12.54 -18.40
C HIS A 526 -7.30 14.03 -18.63
N VAL A 527 -7.49 14.38 -19.87
CA VAL A 527 -7.89 15.73 -20.31
C VAL A 527 -9.00 15.63 -21.34
N SER A 528 -9.71 16.74 -21.52
CA SER A 528 -10.87 16.75 -22.41
C SER A 528 -10.91 18.02 -23.26
N VAL A 529 -11.41 17.87 -24.49
CA VAL A 529 -11.71 19.00 -25.39
C VAL A 529 -13.10 18.83 -26.01
N MET A 530 -13.73 19.92 -26.36
CA MET A 530 -15.01 19.90 -27.04
C MET A 530 -14.81 19.81 -28.56
N TRP A 531 -15.39 18.79 -29.20
CA TRP A 531 -15.46 18.69 -30.67
C TRP A 531 -16.86 19.09 -31.15
N SER A 532 -16.96 20.19 -31.84
CA SER A 532 -18.23 20.78 -32.26
C SER A 532 -18.48 20.61 -33.75
N ASN A 533 -19.74 20.83 -34.16
CA ASN A 533 -20.19 20.78 -35.56
C ASN A 533 -20.05 19.44 -36.28
N LEU A 534 -20.07 18.33 -35.53
CA LEU A 534 -20.00 16.98 -36.06
C LEU A 534 -21.29 16.64 -36.81
N PRO A 535 -21.24 16.22 -38.09
CA PRO A 535 -22.40 15.69 -38.78
C PRO A 535 -22.86 14.36 -38.16
N VAL A 536 -24.07 13.93 -38.46
CA VAL A 536 -24.57 12.61 -38.10
C VAL A 536 -23.66 11.54 -38.70
N GLY A 537 -23.27 10.54 -37.89
CA GLY A 537 -22.35 9.48 -38.29
C GLY A 537 -21.33 9.13 -37.21
N THR A 538 -20.37 8.31 -37.57
CA THR A 538 -19.25 7.94 -36.70
C THR A 538 -17.99 8.66 -37.13
N HIS A 539 -17.31 9.28 -36.16
CA HIS A 539 -16.08 10.03 -36.35
C HIS A 539 -15.01 9.46 -35.45
N ASN A 540 -13.83 9.21 -36.00
CA ASN A 540 -12.69 8.75 -35.25
C ASN A 540 -11.85 9.90 -34.74
N TYR A 541 -11.12 9.70 -33.64
CA TYR A 541 -10.16 10.66 -33.14
C TYR A 541 -9.01 9.97 -32.38
N TRP A 542 -7.90 10.65 -32.28
CA TRP A 542 -6.70 10.27 -31.53
C TRP A 542 -6.25 11.46 -30.69
N ALA A 543 -5.42 11.20 -29.68
CA ALA A 543 -4.75 12.27 -28.96
C ALA A 543 -3.26 11.97 -28.86
N LYS A 544 -2.43 13.00 -29.02
CA LYS A 544 -1.00 12.95 -28.79
C LYS A 544 -0.66 13.73 -27.53
N ILE A 545 0.05 13.09 -26.62
CA ILE A 545 0.56 13.65 -25.38
C ILE A 545 1.90 14.31 -25.69
N ASP A 546 2.15 15.47 -25.11
CA ASP A 546 3.34 16.31 -25.31
C ASP A 546 3.80 16.40 -26.80
N PRO A 547 2.94 16.86 -27.71
CA PRO A 547 3.24 16.85 -29.15
C PRO A 547 4.49 17.67 -29.52
N ALA A 548 4.91 18.59 -28.66
CA ALA A 548 6.07 19.47 -28.86
C ALA A 548 7.37 18.92 -28.22
N ASN A 549 7.33 17.74 -27.58
CA ASN A 549 8.44 17.10 -26.87
C ASN A 549 9.15 18.07 -25.90
N THR A 550 8.37 18.71 -25.05
CA THR A 550 8.85 19.67 -24.04
C THR A 550 9.27 18.99 -22.75
N ILE A 551 8.78 17.76 -22.53
CA ILE A 551 9.08 16.91 -21.36
C ILE A 551 10.16 15.92 -21.77
N GLY A 552 11.25 15.85 -20.99
CA GLY A 552 12.29 14.86 -21.23
C GLY A 552 11.78 13.45 -20.95
N GLU A 553 11.70 12.64 -22.01
CA GLU A 553 11.17 11.26 -21.96
C GLU A 553 12.16 10.25 -22.54
N THR A 554 11.98 8.99 -22.18
CA THR A 554 12.78 7.90 -22.77
C THR A 554 12.26 7.47 -24.14
N SER A 555 10.97 7.74 -24.44
CA SER A 555 10.34 7.45 -25.74
C SER A 555 9.19 8.42 -25.99
N ASP A 556 9.18 9.01 -27.19
CA ASP A 556 8.07 9.84 -27.68
C ASP A 556 7.16 9.08 -28.67
N THR A 557 7.47 7.79 -28.91
CA THR A 557 6.77 6.99 -29.92
C THR A 557 5.48 6.36 -29.41
N ASP A 558 5.31 6.26 -28.10
CA ASP A 558 4.16 5.70 -27.40
C ASP A 558 3.23 6.77 -26.79
N ASN A 559 3.46 8.04 -27.12
CA ASN A 559 2.67 9.22 -26.68
C ASN A 559 1.31 9.36 -27.38
N VAL A 560 0.85 8.38 -28.15
CA VAL A 560 -0.42 8.44 -28.88
C VAL A 560 -1.43 7.48 -28.28
N THR A 561 -2.65 7.97 -28.07
CA THR A 561 -3.74 7.12 -27.54
C THR A 561 -4.22 6.07 -28.55
N THR A 562 -4.92 5.06 -28.06
CA THR A 562 -5.79 4.25 -28.94
C THR A 562 -6.83 5.12 -29.62
N MET A 563 -7.37 4.65 -30.76
CA MET A 563 -8.46 5.32 -31.46
C MET A 563 -9.71 5.41 -30.59
N GLY A 564 -10.27 6.60 -30.46
CA GLY A 564 -11.59 6.84 -29.91
C GLY A 564 -12.63 7.08 -31.02
N THR A 565 -13.90 6.93 -30.72
CA THR A 565 -15.00 7.17 -31.66
C THR A 565 -16.04 8.10 -31.06
N VAL A 566 -16.59 8.98 -31.90
CA VAL A 566 -17.79 9.77 -31.61
C VAL A 566 -18.91 9.31 -32.53
N THR A 567 -19.98 8.77 -31.97
CA THR A 567 -21.19 8.45 -32.75
C THR A 567 -22.24 9.53 -32.52
N VAL A 568 -22.50 10.32 -33.56
CA VAL A 568 -23.55 11.35 -33.57
C VAL A 568 -24.83 10.70 -34.14
N ARG A 569 -25.82 10.52 -33.30
CA ARG A 569 -27.13 9.99 -33.70
C ARG A 569 -28.04 11.12 -34.22
N PRO A 570 -28.94 10.86 -35.19
CA PRO A 570 -29.91 11.85 -35.64
C PRO A 570 -30.76 12.36 -34.48
N TYR A 571 -31.17 13.62 -34.54
CA TYR A 571 -32.18 14.15 -33.64
C TYR A 571 -33.50 13.38 -33.91
N GLY A 572 -33.89 12.52 -32.98
CA GLY A 572 -35.15 11.81 -33.03
C GLY A 572 -36.22 12.57 -32.27
N THR A 573 -37.33 12.88 -32.91
CA THR A 573 -38.57 13.22 -32.19
C THR A 573 -39.00 11.98 -31.43
N TYR A 574 -38.98 12.03 -30.10
CA TYR A 574 -39.58 10.99 -29.26
C TYR A 574 -41.10 11.05 -29.47
N VAL A 575 -41.66 10.13 -30.22
CA VAL A 575 -43.11 9.95 -30.24
C VAL A 575 -43.40 9.05 -29.04
N PRO A 576 -44.09 9.54 -27.99
CA PRO A 576 -44.52 8.68 -26.90
C PRO A 576 -45.40 7.57 -27.50
N LEU A 577 -45.04 6.31 -27.26
CA LEU A 577 -45.96 5.22 -27.49
C LEU A 577 -47.15 5.41 -26.53
N THR A 578 -48.22 6.03 -27.03
CA THR A 578 -49.49 5.99 -26.33
C THR A 578 -49.92 4.53 -26.32
N SER A 579 -49.91 3.91 -25.13
CA SER A 579 -50.52 2.61 -24.92
C SER A 579 -51.97 2.67 -25.44
N ARG A 580 -52.23 1.97 -26.52
CA ARG A 580 -53.62 1.62 -26.85
C ARG A 580 -54.10 0.66 -25.76
N GLN A 581 -55.20 1.03 -25.13
CA GLN A 581 -56.01 0.22 -24.24
C GLN A 581 -56.41 -1.11 -24.87
#